data_5172b3c412b643bad2df19808aeb5006
#
_entry.id   5172b3c412b643bad2df19808aeb5006
#
_cell.length_a   1.000
_cell.length_b   1.000
_cell.length_c   1.000
_cell.angle_alpha   90.00
_cell.angle_beta   90.00
_cell.angle_gamma   90.00
#
_symmetry.space_group_name_H-M   'P 1'
#
loop_
_entity.id
_entity.type
_entity.pdbx_description
1 polymer ?
#
loop_
_entity_poly.entity_id
_entity_poly.type
_entity_poly.pdbx_seq_one_letter_code
_entity_poly.pdbx_strand_id
1 'polypeptide(L)'
;MNLRSMLLLLLVLAGLLVGGFPASDAADGLRKPLDLPAGGAGDDDDEEDSPESINFYGGEFEGDTFVFVVPAYGFCGETDIFDNIRQEVSGTLNQLSAAVDFSVVAYNSQTYIWRPDCCSANAGNKASAQAWLGGLTPIENHCLLDAALVALGLAQQSPGNHKQVIICGAREPYCGGESGGSYADMCLDSITAANFENLPIHTIYFTSPFYSGEESFYVNLSAMNGGNFRQVDY
;
A
#
# COMPACT_ATOMS: atom_id res chain seq x y z
N MET A 1 19.96 32.27 20.22
CA MET A 1 20.82 31.16 19.76
C MET A 1 22.25 31.72 19.78
N ASN A 2 23.08 31.24 20.71
CA ASN A 2 24.37 31.86 21.02
C ASN A 2 25.46 31.42 20.03
N LEU A 3 26.22 32.40 19.54
CA LEU A 3 27.31 32.29 18.58
C LEU A 3 28.42 31.27 18.96
N ARG A 4 28.44 30.80 20.20
CA ARG A 4 29.42 29.83 20.72
C ARG A 4 29.10 28.37 20.36
N SER A 5 27.89 28.04 19.96
CA SER A 5 27.50 26.66 19.56
C SER A 5 27.78 26.35 18.08
N MET A 6 28.08 27.38 17.28
CA MET A 6 28.36 27.19 15.84
C MET A 6 29.84 26.92 15.54
N LEU A 7 30.75 27.20 16.51
CA LEU A 7 32.18 27.03 16.30
C LEU A 7 32.70 25.63 16.65
N LEU A 8 31.90 24.80 17.33
CA LEU A 8 32.29 23.45 17.76
C LEU A 8 31.94 22.34 16.74
N LEU A 9 31.15 22.68 15.71
CA LEU A 9 30.75 21.71 14.67
C LEU A 9 31.69 21.68 13.45
N LEU A 10 32.67 22.59 13.38
CA LEU A 10 33.57 22.75 12.22
C LEU A 10 34.97 22.11 12.43
N LEU A 11 35.23 21.52 13.59
CA LEU A 11 36.55 20.95 13.96
C LEU A 11 36.63 19.42 13.93
N VAL A 12 35.57 18.70 13.57
CA VAL A 12 35.55 17.23 13.52
C VAL A 12 35.70 16.66 12.10
N LEU A 13 35.77 17.49 11.06
CA LEU A 13 35.81 17.02 9.66
C LEU A 13 37.21 17.07 8.98
N ALA A 14 38.29 17.25 9.73
CA ALA A 14 39.64 17.34 9.17
C ALA A 14 40.61 16.32 9.75
N GLY A 15 40.32 15.04 9.65
CA GLY A 15 41.26 14.05 10.14
C GLY A 15 40.95 12.62 9.75
N LEU A 16 41.05 12.28 8.44
CA LEU A 16 41.16 10.87 8.00
C LEU A 16 41.44 10.79 6.48
N LEU A 17 42.67 11.10 6.12
CA LEU A 17 43.21 10.80 4.77
C LEU A 17 44.72 10.55 4.90
N VAL A 18 45.12 9.36 5.36
CA VAL A 18 46.38 8.72 4.97
C VAL A 18 46.25 7.25 5.36
N GLY A 19 46.07 6.38 4.38
CA GLY A 19 46.16 4.93 4.53
C GLY A 19 46.61 4.36 3.18
N GLY A 20 47.92 4.12 3.06
CA GLY A 20 48.58 3.64 1.85
C GLY A 20 48.14 2.21 1.48
N PHE A 21 48.01 1.98 0.17
CA PHE A 21 47.82 0.66 -0.42
C PHE A 21 49.17 -0.07 -0.56
N PRO A 22 49.30 -1.32 -0.14
CA PRO A 22 50.43 -2.15 -0.53
C PRO A 22 50.22 -2.64 -1.97
N ALA A 23 51.24 -2.44 -2.79
CA ALA A 23 51.35 -3.08 -4.10
C ALA A 23 51.61 -4.57 -3.89
N SER A 24 50.82 -5.45 -4.45
CA SER A 24 51.09 -6.88 -4.54
C SER A 24 51.60 -7.25 -5.91
N ASP A 25 52.77 -7.88 -5.94
CA ASP A 25 53.48 -8.37 -7.10
C ASP A 25 52.65 -9.33 -7.97
N ALA A 26 52.76 -9.12 -9.26
CA ALA A 26 52.24 -10.01 -10.29
C ALA A 26 53.07 -11.29 -10.34
N ALA A 27 52.50 -12.42 -9.96
CA ALA A 27 53.05 -13.74 -10.27
C ALA A 27 52.44 -14.22 -11.60
N ASP A 28 53.32 -14.33 -12.56
CA ASP A 28 53.11 -14.89 -13.88
C ASP A 28 52.82 -16.40 -13.77
N GLY A 29 51.56 -16.78 -13.91
CA GLY A 29 51.10 -18.17 -13.88
C GLY A 29 50.42 -18.50 -15.20
N LEU A 30 51.06 -19.32 -16.02
CA LEU A 30 50.54 -19.91 -17.25
C LEU A 30 49.10 -20.41 -17.07
N ARG A 31 48.17 -19.70 -17.66
CA ARG A 31 46.75 -20.15 -17.76
C ARG A 31 46.65 -21.21 -18.84
N LYS A 32 46.40 -22.45 -18.42
CA LYS A 32 45.82 -23.45 -19.31
C LYS A 32 44.48 -22.97 -19.80
N PRO A 33 44.11 -23.11 -21.07
CA PRO A 33 42.72 -22.92 -21.50
C PRO A 33 41.84 -23.84 -20.70
N LEU A 34 40.88 -23.28 -19.95
CA LEU A 34 39.79 -24.06 -19.40
C LEU A 34 38.90 -24.47 -20.59
N ASP A 35 38.88 -25.77 -20.92
CA ASP A 35 37.80 -26.35 -21.72
C ASP A 35 36.50 -26.19 -20.89
N LEU A 36 35.79 -25.14 -21.15
CA LEU A 36 34.41 -25.01 -20.69
C LEU A 36 33.62 -26.06 -21.50
N PRO A 37 32.92 -27.00 -20.82
CA PRO A 37 31.92 -27.79 -21.53
C PRO A 37 30.91 -26.82 -22.13
N ALA A 38 30.64 -26.96 -23.43
CA ALA A 38 29.50 -26.33 -24.08
C ALA A 38 28.23 -26.95 -23.48
N GLY A 39 27.93 -26.53 -22.30
CA GLY A 39 26.70 -26.81 -21.55
C GLY A 39 25.75 -25.67 -21.80
N GLY A 40 24.60 -26.01 -22.29
CA GLY A 40 23.50 -25.23 -22.75
C GLY A 40 23.40 -23.83 -22.19
N ALA A 41 22.99 -22.92 -23.07
CA ALA A 41 22.21 -21.78 -22.66
C ALA A 41 21.07 -22.33 -21.81
N GLY A 42 21.25 -22.34 -20.51
CA GLY A 42 20.13 -22.20 -19.62
C GLY A 42 19.55 -20.86 -20.01
N ASP A 43 18.36 -20.85 -20.54
CA ASP A 43 17.51 -19.71 -20.38
C ASP A 43 17.49 -19.53 -18.85
N ASP A 44 18.34 -18.61 -18.33
CA ASP A 44 18.00 -17.87 -17.16
C ASP A 44 16.74 -17.11 -17.60
N ASP A 45 15.61 -17.80 -17.58
CA ASP A 45 14.34 -17.18 -17.42
C ASP A 45 14.53 -16.37 -16.13
N ASP A 46 14.85 -15.08 -16.32
CA ASP A 46 14.56 -14.08 -15.32
C ASP A 46 13.07 -14.32 -15.02
N GLU A 47 12.77 -15.14 -14.02
CA GLU A 47 11.51 -15.11 -13.32
C GLU A 47 11.51 -13.70 -12.68
N GLU A 48 11.27 -12.69 -13.54
CA GLU A 48 10.77 -11.41 -13.06
C GLU A 48 9.65 -11.82 -12.11
N ASP A 49 9.75 -11.44 -10.85
CA ASP A 49 8.78 -11.77 -9.81
C ASP A 49 7.39 -11.45 -10.34
N SER A 50 6.74 -12.49 -10.90
CA SER A 50 5.42 -12.34 -11.49
C SER A 50 4.48 -11.86 -10.40
N PRO A 51 3.64 -10.85 -10.66
CA PRO A 51 2.71 -10.36 -9.66
C PRO A 51 1.83 -11.51 -9.15
N GLU A 52 1.59 -11.55 -7.85
CA GLU A 52 0.69 -12.53 -7.27
C GLU A 52 -0.76 -12.12 -7.45
N SER A 53 -1.62 -13.12 -7.67
CA SER A 53 -3.07 -12.92 -7.74
C SER A 53 -3.70 -13.16 -6.36
N ILE A 54 -4.56 -12.23 -5.94
CA ILE A 54 -5.39 -12.37 -4.74
C ILE A 54 -6.87 -12.34 -5.13
N ASN A 55 -7.70 -13.04 -4.35
CA ASN A 55 -9.14 -12.90 -4.42
C ASN A 55 -9.62 -12.05 -3.25
N PHE A 56 -10.36 -10.96 -3.55
CA PHE A 56 -10.95 -10.08 -2.56
C PHE A 56 -12.39 -9.75 -2.97
N TYR A 57 -13.36 -10.14 -2.16
CA TYR A 57 -14.79 -10.07 -2.49
C TYR A 57 -15.14 -10.66 -3.87
N GLY A 58 -14.46 -11.74 -4.27
CA GLY A 58 -14.63 -12.40 -5.57
C GLY A 58 -14.13 -11.58 -6.77
N GLY A 59 -13.42 -10.48 -6.55
CA GLY A 59 -12.58 -9.82 -7.55
C GLY A 59 -11.18 -10.41 -7.50
N GLU A 60 -10.55 -10.59 -8.65
CA GLU A 60 -9.17 -11.01 -8.78
C GLU A 60 -8.29 -9.78 -9.03
N PHE A 61 -7.22 -9.65 -8.27
CA PHE A 61 -6.29 -8.52 -8.34
C PHE A 61 -4.86 -9.05 -8.37
N GLU A 62 -4.08 -8.60 -9.33
CA GLU A 62 -2.69 -9.00 -9.51
C GLU A 62 -1.75 -7.89 -9.08
N GLY A 63 -0.76 -8.23 -8.24
CA GLY A 63 0.20 -7.23 -7.75
C GLY A 63 1.33 -7.83 -6.93
N ASP A 64 2.34 -7.02 -6.71
CA ASP A 64 3.45 -7.25 -5.79
C ASP A 64 3.36 -6.37 -4.52
N THR A 65 2.45 -5.39 -4.55
CA THR A 65 2.16 -4.51 -3.43
C THR A 65 0.67 -4.22 -3.34
N PHE A 66 0.06 -4.42 -2.16
CA PHE A 66 -1.35 -4.15 -1.92
C PHE A 66 -1.54 -3.22 -0.73
N VAL A 67 -2.29 -2.11 -0.91
CA VAL A 67 -2.70 -1.25 0.19
C VAL A 67 -4.22 -1.27 0.31
N PHE A 68 -4.71 -1.78 1.45
CA PHE A 68 -6.13 -1.86 1.75
C PHE A 68 -6.58 -0.62 2.54
N VAL A 69 -7.66 0.02 2.12
CA VAL A 69 -8.31 1.12 2.85
C VAL A 69 -9.67 0.64 3.34
N VAL A 70 -9.84 0.57 4.65
CA VAL A 70 -11.01 -0.04 5.28
C VAL A 70 -11.82 0.97 6.10
N PRO A 71 -13.15 1.00 5.96
CA PRO A 71 -14.01 1.89 6.72
C PRO A 71 -14.21 1.37 8.16
N ALA A 72 -13.84 2.18 9.14
CA ALA A 72 -14.04 1.90 10.57
C ALA A 72 -14.96 2.94 11.21
N TYR A 73 -16.06 3.31 10.53
CA TYR A 73 -17.02 4.29 11.04
C TYR A 73 -18.34 3.63 11.53
N GLY A 74 -19.10 4.40 12.29
CA GLY A 74 -20.24 3.89 13.05
C GLY A 74 -21.24 3.06 12.26
N PHE A 75 -21.66 3.54 11.06
CA PHE A 75 -22.56 2.78 10.20
C PHE A 75 -22.04 1.38 9.84
N CYS A 76 -20.74 1.26 9.51
CA CYS A 76 -20.15 -0.04 9.20
C CYS A 76 -20.10 -0.97 10.41
N GLY A 77 -20.00 -0.43 11.63
CA GLY A 77 -20.06 -1.21 12.86
C GLY A 77 -21.48 -1.67 13.23
N GLU A 78 -22.48 -0.83 12.98
CA GLU A 78 -23.88 -1.14 13.24
C GLU A 78 -24.48 -2.17 12.26
N THR A 79 -23.89 -2.29 11.07
CA THR A 79 -24.34 -3.17 10.00
C THR A 79 -23.48 -4.42 9.80
N ASP A 80 -22.56 -4.72 10.70
CA ASP A 80 -21.58 -5.81 10.58
C ASP A 80 -20.65 -5.73 9.34
N ILE A 81 -20.75 -4.67 8.53
CA ILE A 81 -19.89 -4.46 7.34
C ILE A 81 -18.42 -4.45 7.73
N PHE A 82 -18.08 -3.77 8.84
CA PHE A 82 -16.70 -3.72 9.30
C PHE A 82 -16.15 -5.10 9.68
N ASP A 83 -16.95 -5.92 10.34
CA ASP A 83 -16.54 -7.27 10.74
C ASP A 83 -16.33 -8.17 9.52
N ASN A 84 -17.16 -8.03 8.49
CA ASN A 84 -17.00 -8.72 7.22
C ASN A 84 -15.72 -8.27 6.50
N ILE A 85 -15.48 -6.96 6.40
CA ILE A 85 -14.26 -6.43 5.76
C ILE A 85 -13.02 -6.93 6.50
N ARG A 86 -13.05 -6.92 7.83
CA ARG A 86 -11.95 -7.42 8.67
C ARG A 86 -11.65 -8.89 8.41
N GLN A 87 -12.69 -9.72 8.25
CA GLN A 87 -12.54 -11.14 7.94
C GLN A 87 -12.00 -11.34 6.52
N GLU A 88 -12.52 -10.61 5.54
CA GLU A 88 -12.09 -10.72 4.15
C GLU A 88 -10.64 -10.23 3.97
N VAL A 89 -10.27 -9.08 4.54
CA VAL A 89 -8.87 -8.61 4.53
C VAL A 89 -7.96 -9.63 5.18
N SER A 90 -8.36 -10.19 6.34
CA SER A 90 -7.57 -11.23 7.02
C SER A 90 -7.41 -12.48 6.17
N GLY A 91 -8.46 -12.92 5.48
CA GLY A 91 -8.44 -14.05 4.55
C GLY A 91 -7.53 -13.78 3.35
N THR A 92 -7.61 -12.59 2.79
CA THR A 92 -6.79 -12.16 1.66
C THR A 92 -5.32 -12.04 2.03
N LEU A 93 -4.99 -11.46 3.19
CA LEU A 93 -3.61 -11.44 3.68
C LEU A 93 -3.00 -12.84 3.81
N ASN A 94 -3.80 -13.86 4.15
CA ASN A 94 -3.32 -15.23 4.23
C ASN A 94 -3.00 -15.85 2.86
N GLN A 95 -3.55 -15.31 1.76
CA GLN A 95 -3.24 -15.76 0.39
C GLN A 95 -1.87 -15.27 -0.06
N LEU A 96 -1.41 -14.10 0.40
CA LEU A 96 -0.14 -13.49 -0.01
C LEU A 96 1.06 -14.34 0.41
N SER A 97 2.06 -14.46 -0.44
CA SER A 97 3.38 -14.98 -0.07
C SER A 97 4.22 -13.90 0.63
N ALA A 98 5.38 -14.27 1.13
CA ALA A 98 6.29 -13.31 1.74
C ALA A 98 7.03 -12.41 0.71
N ALA A 99 6.89 -12.68 -0.58
CA ALA A 99 7.43 -11.85 -1.65
C ALA A 99 6.59 -10.59 -1.91
N VAL A 100 5.32 -10.61 -1.52
CA VAL A 100 4.40 -9.48 -1.69
C VAL A 100 4.47 -8.53 -0.50
N ASP A 101 4.48 -7.24 -0.78
CA ASP A 101 4.36 -6.19 0.22
C ASP A 101 2.90 -5.77 0.44
N PHE A 102 2.57 -5.37 1.66
CA PHE A 102 1.23 -4.86 1.95
C PHE A 102 1.22 -3.82 3.07
N SER A 103 0.15 -3.03 3.11
CA SER A 103 -0.23 -2.21 4.25
C SER A 103 -1.75 -2.11 4.39
N VAL A 104 -2.21 -1.67 5.55
CA VAL A 104 -3.64 -1.45 5.84
C VAL A 104 -3.82 -0.07 6.46
N VAL A 105 -4.75 0.68 5.91
CA VAL A 105 -5.20 1.98 6.40
C VAL A 105 -6.67 1.85 6.77
N ALA A 106 -7.06 2.35 7.92
CA ALA A 106 -8.47 2.42 8.32
C ALA A 106 -8.90 3.88 8.50
N TYR A 107 -10.18 4.16 8.32
CA TYR A 107 -10.70 5.50 8.46
C TYR A 107 -12.06 5.57 9.13
N ASN A 108 -12.23 6.63 9.92
CA ASN A 108 -13.50 7.17 10.41
C ASN A 108 -13.42 8.70 10.29
N SER A 109 -13.61 9.49 11.34
CA SER A 109 -13.25 10.93 11.37
C SER A 109 -11.73 11.17 11.42
N GLN A 110 -10.94 10.12 11.56
CA GLN A 110 -9.47 10.11 11.57
C GLN A 110 -8.94 9.02 10.64
N THR A 111 -7.67 9.13 10.28
CA THR A 111 -6.94 8.10 9.54
C THR A 111 -6.04 7.31 10.48
N TYR A 112 -6.17 6.00 10.45
CA TYR A 112 -5.35 5.07 11.20
C TYR A 112 -4.49 4.27 10.25
N ILE A 113 -3.20 4.17 10.54
CA ILE A 113 -2.24 3.46 9.71
C ILE A 113 -1.68 2.31 10.52
N TRP A 114 -1.73 1.09 9.99
CA TRP A 114 -1.14 -0.05 10.65
C TRP A 114 0.38 0.10 10.76
N ARG A 115 1.05 0.49 9.66
CA ARG A 115 2.49 0.77 9.61
C ARG A 115 2.76 1.95 8.66
N PRO A 116 3.84 2.71 8.91
CA PRO A 116 4.20 3.86 8.08
C PRO A 116 4.80 3.48 6.72
N ASP A 117 4.97 2.19 6.44
CA ASP A 117 5.56 1.61 5.23
C ASP A 117 4.79 0.34 4.81
N CYS A 118 4.83 0.00 3.52
CA CYS A 118 4.48 -1.33 3.07
C CYS A 118 5.58 -2.31 3.50
N CYS A 119 5.20 -3.52 3.85
CA CYS A 119 6.15 -4.53 4.30
C CYS A 119 5.72 -5.93 3.87
N SER A 120 6.70 -6.83 3.77
CA SER A 120 6.50 -8.19 3.28
C SER A 120 5.40 -8.93 4.06
N ALA A 121 4.56 -9.69 3.32
CA ALA A 121 3.46 -10.47 3.88
C ALA A 121 3.93 -11.76 4.56
N ASN A 122 4.98 -11.66 5.39
CA ASN A 122 5.41 -12.77 6.24
C ASN A 122 4.40 -13.03 7.37
N ALA A 123 4.47 -14.20 7.99
CA ALA A 123 3.51 -14.63 9.01
C ALA A 123 3.39 -13.64 10.19
N GLY A 124 4.50 -13.03 10.63
CA GLY A 124 4.51 -12.06 11.73
C GLY A 124 3.78 -10.76 11.37
N ASN A 125 4.02 -10.22 10.17
CA ASN A 125 3.38 -9.02 9.69
C ASN A 125 1.88 -9.23 9.46
N LYS A 126 1.47 -10.36 8.85
CA LYS A 126 0.07 -10.74 8.69
C LYS A 126 -0.66 -10.80 10.04
N ALA A 127 -0.11 -11.53 10.99
CA ALA A 127 -0.69 -11.65 12.33
C ALA A 127 -0.79 -10.30 13.05
N SER A 128 0.23 -9.44 12.90
CA SER A 128 0.23 -8.08 13.46
C SER A 128 -0.87 -7.21 12.85
N ALA A 129 -1.04 -7.23 11.52
CA ALA A 129 -2.09 -6.48 10.83
C ALA A 129 -3.49 -6.95 11.23
N GLN A 130 -3.70 -8.27 11.29
CA GLN A 130 -4.96 -8.87 11.73
C GLN A 130 -5.30 -8.49 13.17
N ALA A 131 -4.32 -8.54 14.08
CA ALA A 131 -4.50 -8.13 15.46
C ALA A 131 -4.83 -6.64 15.59
N TRP A 132 -4.15 -5.78 14.79
CA TRP A 132 -4.41 -4.35 14.74
C TRP A 132 -5.83 -4.05 14.22
N LEU A 133 -6.25 -4.67 13.10
CA LEU A 133 -7.62 -4.57 12.59
C LEU A 133 -8.65 -5.02 13.63
N GLY A 134 -8.37 -6.11 14.36
CA GLY A 134 -9.21 -6.62 15.43
C GLY A 134 -9.36 -5.70 16.64
N GLY A 135 -8.40 -4.78 16.82
CA GLY A 135 -8.42 -3.78 17.90
C GLY A 135 -9.15 -2.48 17.53
N LEU A 136 -9.52 -2.28 16.27
CA LEU A 136 -10.24 -1.09 15.86
C LEU A 136 -11.71 -1.17 16.27
N THR A 137 -12.26 -0.02 16.70
CA THR A 137 -13.67 0.13 17.02
C THR A 137 -14.30 1.10 16.02
N PRO A 138 -15.33 0.67 15.27
CA PRO A 138 -16.04 1.55 14.34
C PRO A 138 -16.79 2.64 15.10
N ILE A 139 -16.46 3.90 14.84
CA ILE A 139 -17.08 5.08 15.46
C ILE A 139 -17.11 6.27 14.50
N GLU A 140 -18.00 7.22 14.75
CA GLU A 140 -18.03 8.55 14.13
C GLU A 140 -18.27 8.58 12.61
N ASN A 141 -17.68 9.58 11.93
CA ASN A 141 -17.87 9.90 10.52
C ASN A 141 -16.90 9.15 9.60
N HIS A 142 -16.96 9.42 8.29
CA HIS A 142 -16.25 8.69 7.25
C HIS A 142 -15.41 9.64 6.37
N CYS A 143 -14.31 10.17 6.95
CA CYS A 143 -13.34 11.02 6.26
C CYS A 143 -12.42 10.18 5.37
N LEU A 144 -12.89 9.80 4.18
CA LEU A 144 -12.15 8.93 3.26
C LEU A 144 -10.92 9.61 2.65
N LEU A 145 -10.98 10.93 2.36
CA LEU A 145 -9.96 11.62 1.59
C LEU A 145 -8.55 11.41 2.16
N ASP A 146 -8.37 11.72 3.43
CA ASP A 146 -7.06 11.62 4.07
C ASP A 146 -6.52 10.18 4.07
N ALA A 147 -7.39 9.20 4.28
CA ALA A 147 -7.01 7.80 4.24
C ALA A 147 -6.58 7.33 2.84
N ALA A 148 -7.30 7.77 1.81
CA ALA A 148 -6.96 7.46 0.43
C ALA A 148 -5.62 8.10 0.02
N LEU A 149 -5.37 9.36 0.41
CA LEU A 149 -4.09 10.03 0.15
C LEU A 149 -2.92 9.34 0.87
N VAL A 150 -3.14 8.91 2.11
CA VAL A 150 -2.14 8.13 2.87
C VAL A 150 -1.88 6.79 2.19
N ALA A 151 -2.91 6.07 1.78
CA ALA A 151 -2.77 4.79 1.11
C ALA A 151 -2.00 4.90 -0.22
N LEU A 152 -2.30 5.92 -1.02
CA LEU A 152 -1.54 6.25 -2.23
C LEU A 152 -0.07 6.52 -1.90
N GLY A 153 0.20 7.34 -0.89
CA GLY A 153 1.57 7.63 -0.46
C GLY A 153 2.34 6.38 -0.06
N LEU A 154 1.71 5.43 0.66
CA LEU A 154 2.31 4.15 1.03
C LEU A 154 2.62 3.29 -0.20
N ALA A 155 1.66 3.17 -1.12
CA ALA A 155 1.84 2.40 -2.34
C ALA A 155 2.95 3.00 -3.23
N GLN A 156 2.95 4.32 -3.43
CA GLN A 156 3.93 5.02 -4.26
C GLN A 156 5.36 4.96 -3.69
N GLN A 157 5.51 4.84 -2.37
CA GLN A 157 6.81 4.67 -1.70
C GLN A 157 7.30 3.22 -1.69
N SER A 158 6.44 2.24 -1.95
CA SER A 158 6.83 0.83 -2.05
C SER A 158 7.71 0.60 -3.28
N PRO A 159 8.72 -0.29 -3.18
CA PRO A 159 9.59 -0.60 -4.31
C PRO A 159 8.93 -1.44 -5.42
N GLY A 160 7.75 -2.02 -5.16
CA GLY A 160 7.03 -2.87 -6.12
C GLY A 160 6.72 -2.19 -7.45
N ASN A 161 6.56 -2.99 -8.49
CA ASN A 161 6.24 -2.53 -9.84
C ASN A 161 4.75 -2.61 -10.17
N HIS A 162 4.04 -3.57 -9.53
CA HIS A 162 2.62 -3.84 -9.73
C HIS A 162 1.83 -3.54 -8.45
N LYS A 163 1.70 -2.25 -8.15
CA LYS A 163 1.09 -1.77 -6.90
C LYS A 163 -0.41 -1.59 -7.06
N GLN A 164 -1.18 -2.01 -6.07
CA GLN A 164 -2.63 -1.94 -6.06
C GLN A 164 -3.13 -1.20 -4.81
N VAL A 165 -4.07 -0.28 -4.99
CA VAL A 165 -4.81 0.35 -3.88
C VAL A 165 -6.26 -0.13 -3.93
N ILE A 166 -6.75 -0.72 -2.83
CA ILE A 166 -8.11 -1.25 -2.73
C ILE A 166 -8.86 -0.48 -1.65
N ILE A 167 -9.86 0.29 -2.06
CA ILE A 167 -10.65 1.16 -1.17
C ILE A 167 -12.03 0.54 -0.94
N CYS A 168 -12.33 0.23 0.32
CA CYS A 168 -13.65 -0.20 0.76
C CYS A 168 -14.46 0.98 1.29
N GLY A 169 -15.76 1.02 0.99
CA GLY A 169 -16.68 2.02 1.54
C GLY A 169 -18.14 1.63 1.38
N ALA A 170 -19.01 2.25 2.20
CA ALA A 170 -20.46 1.99 2.21
C ALA A 170 -21.27 3.29 2.09
N ARG A 171 -20.61 4.44 2.08
CA ARG A 171 -21.22 5.77 2.01
C ARG A 171 -20.32 6.69 1.20
N GLU A 172 -20.94 7.68 0.56
CA GLU A 172 -20.23 8.81 -0.06
C GLU A 172 -19.33 9.51 0.98
N PRO A 173 -18.14 10.05 0.62
CA PRO A 173 -17.29 10.74 1.59
C PRO A 173 -18.01 11.85 2.36
N TYR A 174 -17.81 11.85 3.69
CA TYR A 174 -18.37 12.86 4.59
C TYR A 174 -17.37 13.15 5.70
N CYS A 175 -16.97 14.41 5.87
CA CYS A 175 -16.00 14.80 6.88
C CYS A 175 -16.30 16.19 7.45
N GLY A 176 -16.35 16.32 8.77
CA GLY A 176 -16.44 17.61 9.45
C GLY A 176 -17.68 18.47 9.13
N GLY A 177 -18.77 17.85 8.68
CA GLY A 177 -19.96 18.55 8.21
C GLY A 177 -19.96 18.84 6.70
N GLU A 178 -18.87 18.56 6.02
CA GLU A 178 -18.76 18.62 4.57
C GLU A 178 -19.36 17.34 3.95
N SER A 179 -20.35 17.50 3.06
CA SER A 179 -21.06 16.38 2.44
C SER A 179 -21.68 16.80 1.11
N GLY A 180 -22.14 15.79 0.36
CA GLY A 180 -22.83 15.96 -0.92
C GLY A 180 -21.87 16.03 -2.10
N GLY A 181 -22.45 16.12 -3.31
CA GLY A 181 -21.73 15.96 -4.57
C GLY A 181 -20.48 16.83 -4.71
N SER A 182 -20.52 18.10 -4.27
CA SER A 182 -19.35 18.99 -4.37
C SER A 182 -18.16 18.55 -3.50
N TYR A 183 -18.43 17.93 -2.33
CA TYR A 183 -17.36 17.39 -1.49
C TYR A 183 -16.84 16.06 -2.05
N ALA A 184 -17.73 15.21 -2.54
CA ALA A 184 -17.36 13.97 -3.22
C ALA A 184 -16.51 14.25 -4.48
N ASP A 185 -16.90 15.24 -5.30
CA ASP A 185 -16.15 15.68 -6.48
C ASP A 185 -14.74 16.18 -6.07
N MET A 186 -14.65 17.01 -5.02
CA MET A 186 -13.37 17.48 -4.50
C MET A 186 -12.48 16.33 -4.00
N CYS A 187 -13.07 15.33 -3.32
CA CYS A 187 -12.33 14.14 -2.91
C CYS A 187 -11.83 13.36 -4.13
N LEU A 188 -12.68 13.17 -5.13
CA LEU A 188 -12.35 12.47 -6.38
C LEU A 188 -11.18 13.13 -7.10
N ASP A 189 -11.26 14.45 -7.30
CA ASP A 189 -10.22 15.24 -7.95
C ASP A 189 -8.91 15.20 -7.17
N SER A 190 -8.97 15.32 -5.84
CA SER A 190 -7.79 15.32 -4.97
C SER A 190 -7.07 13.98 -4.96
N ILE A 191 -7.82 12.87 -4.88
CA ILE A 191 -7.25 11.52 -4.90
C ILE A 191 -6.63 11.24 -6.27
N THR A 192 -7.34 11.57 -7.36
CA THR A 192 -6.85 11.36 -8.72
C THR A 192 -5.60 12.19 -9.01
N ALA A 193 -5.57 13.45 -8.57
CA ALA A 193 -4.40 14.32 -8.72
C ALA A 193 -3.18 13.83 -7.91
N ALA A 194 -3.41 13.20 -6.76
CA ALA A 194 -2.34 12.62 -5.94
C ALA A 194 -1.79 11.30 -6.49
N ASN A 195 -2.51 10.64 -7.39
CA ASN A 195 -2.12 9.38 -8.02
C ASN A 195 -1.16 9.62 -9.22
N PHE A 196 0.02 10.20 -8.97
CA PHE A 196 0.96 10.59 -10.03
C PHE A 196 1.65 9.40 -10.71
N GLU A 197 1.67 8.22 -10.10
CA GLU A 197 2.17 6.98 -10.72
C GLU A 197 1.08 6.25 -11.54
N ASN A 198 -0.14 6.75 -11.56
CA ASN A 198 -1.30 6.11 -12.20
C ASN A 198 -1.55 4.69 -11.68
N LEU A 199 -1.42 4.49 -10.38
CA LEU A 199 -1.69 3.20 -9.74
C LEU A 199 -3.18 2.84 -9.90
N PRO A 200 -3.52 1.58 -10.16
CA PRO A 200 -4.91 1.15 -10.13
C PRO A 200 -5.52 1.36 -8.75
N ILE A 201 -6.63 2.11 -8.69
CA ILE A 201 -7.44 2.27 -7.48
C ILE A 201 -8.72 1.48 -7.67
N HIS A 202 -8.80 0.34 -7.01
CA HIS A 202 -9.99 -0.49 -7.00
C HIS A 202 -10.92 -0.07 -5.88
N THR A 203 -12.21 -0.16 -6.11
CA THR A 203 -13.21 0.23 -5.12
C THR A 203 -14.20 -0.89 -4.86
N ILE A 204 -14.47 -1.17 -3.59
CA ILE A 204 -15.46 -2.13 -3.12
C ILE A 204 -16.53 -1.34 -2.36
N TYR A 205 -17.73 -1.29 -2.91
CA TYR A 205 -18.86 -0.57 -2.33
C TYR A 205 -19.87 -1.53 -1.71
N PHE A 206 -20.15 -1.33 -0.42
CA PHE A 206 -21.14 -2.11 0.30
C PHE A 206 -22.49 -1.40 0.24
N THR A 207 -23.46 -2.03 -0.41
CA THR A 207 -24.81 -1.49 -0.48
C THR A 207 -25.53 -1.67 0.85
N SER A 208 -26.43 -0.75 1.11
CA SER A 208 -27.37 -0.86 2.21
C SER A 208 -28.78 -0.52 1.71
N PRO A 209 -29.81 -1.24 2.13
CA PRO A 209 -31.18 -0.92 1.76
C PRO A 209 -31.64 0.46 2.23
N PHE A 210 -30.91 1.08 3.17
CA PHE A 210 -31.22 2.40 3.71
C PHE A 210 -30.61 3.56 2.93
N TYR A 211 -29.61 3.28 2.10
CA TYR A 211 -28.86 4.29 1.35
C TYR A 211 -28.62 3.80 -0.08
N SER A 212 -29.21 4.49 -1.04
CA SER A 212 -29.06 4.16 -2.46
C SER A 212 -28.53 5.37 -3.21
N GLY A 213 -27.71 5.13 -4.25
CA GLY A 213 -27.21 6.17 -5.15
C GLY A 213 -25.89 6.81 -4.73
N GLU A 214 -25.28 6.33 -3.65
CA GLU A 214 -23.95 6.82 -3.19
C GLU A 214 -22.78 6.07 -3.84
N GLU A 215 -23.04 5.04 -4.64
CA GLU A 215 -22.04 4.24 -5.36
C GLU A 215 -21.29 5.01 -6.44
N SER A 216 -21.89 6.10 -6.95
CA SER A 216 -21.33 6.86 -8.08
C SER A 216 -19.93 7.40 -7.81
N PHE A 217 -19.64 7.80 -6.58
CA PHE A 217 -18.31 8.22 -6.17
C PHE A 217 -17.29 7.09 -6.39
N TYR A 218 -17.58 5.87 -5.94
CA TYR A 218 -16.68 4.72 -6.03
C TYR A 218 -16.52 4.22 -7.46
N VAL A 219 -17.59 4.26 -8.27
CA VAL A 219 -17.54 3.98 -9.71
C VAL A 219 -16.60 4.94 -10.41
N ASN A 220 -16.75 6.24 -10.17
CA ASN A 220 -15.93 7.27 -10.79
C ASN A 220 -14.48 7.20 -10.32
N LEU A 221 -14.23 6.96 -9.01
CA LEU A 221 -12.89 6.87 -8.46
C LEU A 221 -12.09 5.73 -9.10
N SER A 222 -12.68 4.54 -9.23
CA SER A 222 -12.00 3.43 -9.89
C SER A 222 -11.79 3.70 -11.38
N ALA A 223 -12.82 4.20 -12.08
CA ALA A 223 -12.75 4.45 -13.52
C ALA A 223 -11.69 5.50 -13.89
N MET A 224 -11.56 6.57 -13.11
CA MET A 224 -10.58 7.64 -13.36
C MET A 224 -9.13 7.19 -13.03
N ASN A 225 -8.97 6.16 -12.21
CA ASN A 225 -7.66 5.67 -11.76
C ASN A 225 -7.34 4.25 -12.25
N GLY A 226 -7.93 3.80 -13.37
CA GLY A 226 -7.57 2.53 -14.00
C GLY A 226 -7.87 1.27 -13.19
N GLY A 227 -8.69 1.39 -12.14
CA GLY A 227 -9.09 0.28 -11.30
C GLY A 227 -10.46 -0.31 -11.67
N ASN A 228 -10.93 -1.26 -10.86
CA ASN A 228 -12.21 -1.92 -11.00
C ASN A 228 -13.15 -1.51 -9.87
N PHE A 229 -14.41 -1.26 -10.19
CA PHE A 229 -15.49 -1.10 -9.22
C PHE A 229 -16.17 -2.44 -8.95
N ARG A 230 -16.45 -2.72 -7.68
CA ARG A 230 -17.27 -3.86 -7.29
C ARG A 230 -18.28 -3.47 -6.23
N GLN A 231 -19.51 -3.91 -6.44
CA GLN A 231 -20.61 -3.77 -5.48
C GLN A 231 -20.77 -5.08 -4.71
N VAL A 232 -20.96 -4.97 -3.41
CA VAL A 232 -21.27 -6.07 -2.50
C VAL A 232 -22.61 -5.76 -1.85
N ASP A 233 -23.58 -6.63 -2.06
CA ASP A 233 -24.91 -6.50 -1.44
C ASP A 233 -24.85 -6.97 0.02
N TYR A 234 -25.43 -6.16 0.91
CA TYR A 234 -25.38 -6.36 2.36
C TYR A 234 -26.74 -6.27 3.03
#